data_1155b803a54be2096e084fe68abd4176
#
_entry.id   1155b803a54be2096e084fe68abd4176
#
_cell.length_a   1.000
_cell.length_b   1.000
_cell.length_c   1.000
_cell.angle_alpha   90.00
_cell.angle_beta   90.00
_cell.angle_gamma   90.00
#
_symmetry.space_group_name_H-M   'P 1'
#
loop_
_entity.id
_entity.type
_entity.pdbx_description
1 polymer ?
#
loop_
_entity_poly.entity_id
_entity_poly.type
_entity_poly.pdbx_seq_one_letter_code
_entity_poly.pdbx_strand_id
1 'polypeptide(L)'
;MTYVIELRTSKFDPAAEPPNRINPIAGRSILEWLRQHVVPAATEPDCEDWGWYMDVAFEGANYLIGGACVDAEADSVDQMRTWMIQIHKHRSLIDRLLGRNKIQAGDRLAAKIVAALRSDPAFVQVQGTNEA
;
A
#
# COMPACT_ATOMS: atom_id res chain seq x y z
N MET A 1 -0.53 -14.82 -1.55
CA MET A 1 -0.47 -14.08 -2.83
C MET A 1 -0.74 -12.62 -2.58
N THR A 2 0.09 -11.78 -3.11
CA THR A 2 0.12 -10.37 -2.80
C THR A 2 0.35 -9.58 -4.09
N TYR A 3 -0.35 -8.46 -4.24
CA TYR A 3 0.00 -7.49 -5.26
C TYR A 3 0.87 -6.42 -4.63
N VAL A 4 2.04 -6.16 -5.21
CA VAL A 4 3.02 -5.21 -4.67
C VAL A 4 3.18 -4.05 -5.64
N ILE A 5 3.09 -2.83 -5.11
CA ILE A 5 3.34 -1.61 -5.87
C ILE A 5 4.57 -0.95 -5.26
N GLU A 6 5.57 -0.70 -6.09
CA GLU A 6 6.75 0.06 -5.71
C GLU A 6 6.74 1.38 -6.44
N LEU A 7 7.10 2.45 -5.76
CA LEU A 7 7.13 3.79 -6.33
C LEU A 7 8.17 4.66 -5.63
N ARG A 8 8.48 5.80 -6.24
CA ARG A 8 9.33 6.81 -5.61
C ARG A 8 8.61 8.13 -5.56
N THR A 9 8.77 8.85 -4.45
CA THR A 9 8.19 10.18 -4.27
C THR A 9 8.93 10.97 -3.20
N SER A 10 8.92 12.28 -3.33
CA SER A 10 9.34 13.22 -2.30
C SER A 10 8.15 13.84 -1.55
N LYS A 11 6.94 13.39 -1.87
CA LYS A 11 5.71 13.98 -1.35
C LYS A 11 5.56 13.81 0.17
N PHE A 12 6.11 12.73 0.72
CA PHE A 12 5.97 12.39 2.13
C PHE A 12 7.32 12.47 2.84
N ASP A 13 7.28 12.93 4.10
CA ASP A 13 8.44 12.92 4.99
C ASP A 13 8.28 11.76 5.99
N PRO A 14 9.05 10.69 5.85
CA PRO A 14 8.93 9.56 6.77
C PRO A 14 9.24 9.94 8.23
N ALA A 15 10.09 10.92 8.47
CA ALA A 15 10.42 11.38 9.81
C ALA A 15 9.29 12.18 10.48
N ALA A 16 8.34 12.71 9.71
CA ALA A 16 7.22 13.49 10.23
C ALA A 16 6.01 12.62 10.61
N GLU A 17 6.04 11.33 10.31
CA GLU A 17 4.94 10.44 10.67
C GLU A 17 4.88 10.18 12.17
N PRO A 18 3.69 9.87 12.72
CA PRO A 18 3.61 9.34 14.07
C PRO A 18 4.48 8.07 14.19
N PRO A 19 5.13 7.85 15.33
CA PRO A 19 6.00 6.68 15.47
C PRO A 19 5.23 5.38 15.38
N ASN A 20 5.80 4.42 14.63
CA ASN A 20 5.32 3.05 14.63
C ASN A 20 5.79 2.38 15.93
N ARG A 21 4.84 1.98 16.77
CA ARG A 21 5.12 1.47 18.11
C ARG A 21 5.70 0.05 18.13
N ILE A 22 5.60 -0.67 17.02
CA ILE A 22 6.04 -2.07 16.93
C ILE A 22 7.45 -2.13 16.35
N ASN A 23 7.68 -1.39 15.27
CA ASN A 23 8.98 -1.34 14.60
C ASN A 23 9.09 0.02 13.89
N PRO A 24 10.20 0.74 13.98
CA PRO A 24 10.30 2.11 13.45
C PRO A 24 10.38 2.15 11.91
N ILE A 25 9.31 1.71 11.26
CA ILE A 25 9.16 1.74 9.81
C ILE A 25 8.02 2.69 9.45
N ALA A 26 8.30 3.69 8.64
CA ALA A 26 7.29 4.62 8.12
C ALA A 26 6.45 3.95 7.03
N GLY A 27 5.22 4.41 6.88
CA GLY A 27 4.29 3.88 5.87
C GLY A 27 2.90 4.50 5.99
N ARG A 28 2.64 5.22 7.08
CA ARG A 28 1.33 5.80 7.33
C ARG A 28 0.94 6.86 6.30
N SER A 29 1.88 7.71 5.90
CA SER A 29 1.60 8.83 5.00
C SER A 29 1.00 8.39 3.67
N ILE A 30 1.55 7.35 3.07
CA ILE A 30 1.05 6.86 1.79
C ILE A 30 -0.32 6.21 1.94
N LEU A 31 -0.58 5.53 3.06
CA LEU A 31 -1.91 4.97 3.34
C LEU A 31 -2.95 6.07 3.56
N GLU A 32 -2.60 7.12 4.27
CA GLU A 32 -3.49 8.28 4.46
C GLU A 32 -3.81 8.96 3.13
N TRP A 33 -2.83 9.07 2.23
CA TRP A 33 -3.06 9.59 0.89
C TRP A 33 -4.05 8.71 0.12
N LEU A 34 -3.90 7.39 0.21
CA LEU A 34 -4.82 6.44 -0.43
C LEU A 34 -6.23 6.55 0.15
N ARG A 35 -6.38 6.69 1.47
CA ARG A 35 -7.69 6.90 2.09
C ARG A 35 -8.36 8.17 1.59
N GLN A 36 -7.58 9.23 1.45
CA GLN A 36 -8.12 10.52 1.05
C GLN A 36 -8.52 10.55 -0.43
N HIS A 37 -7.78 9.87 -1.31
CA HIS A 37 -7.93 10.02 -2.75
C HIS A 37 -8.50 8.80 -3.46
N VAL A 38 -8.44 7.62 -2.87
CA VAL A 38 -8.76 6.36 -3.58
C VAL A 38 -9.78 5.52 -2.84
N VAL A 39 -9.55 5.27 -1.56
CA VAL A 39 -10.35 4.34 -0.74
C VAL A 39 -10.80 5.00 0.57
N PRO A 40 -11.76 5.95 0.50
CA PRO A 40 -12.17 6.70 1.70
C PRO A 40 -12.86 5.82 2.76
N ALA A 41 -13.31 4.62 2.38
CA ALA A 41 -13.93 3.67 3.31
C ALA A 41 -12.91 2.80 4.07
N ALA A 42 -11.61 2.95 3.78
CA ALA A 42 -10.58 2.20 4.48
C ALA A 42 -10.51 2.61 5.96
N THR A 43 -10.11 1.66 6.81
CA THR A 43 -9.88 1.94 8.24
C THR A 43 -8.69 2.86 8.43
N GLU A 44 -8.62 3.49 9.60
CA GLU A 44 -7.46 4.29 9.96
C GLU A 44 -6.20 3.40 10.00
N PRO A 45 -5.06 3.85 9.45
CA PRO A 45 -3.84 3.05 9.45
C PRO A 45 -3.37 2.71 10.87
N ASP A 46 -2.91 1.48 11.06
CA ASP A 46 -2.37 0.98 12.30
C ASP A 46 -1.00 0.34 12.07
N CYS A 47 -0.27 0.12 13.15
CA CYS A 47 1.11 -0.33 13.13
C CYS A 47 1.23 -1.83 12.91
N GLU A 48 2.29 -2.23 12.21
CA GLU A 48 2.77 -3.59 12.07
C GLU A 48 4.29 -3.62 12.13
N ASP A 49 4.90 -4.80 12.32
CA ASP A 49 6.35 -4.91 12.40
C ASP A 49 7.06 -4.63 11.06
N TRP A 50 6.33 -4.72 9.95
CA TRP A 50 6.83 -4.44 8.59
C TRP A 50 6.40 -3.08 8.04
N GLY A 51 5.65 -2.29 8.82
CA GLY A 51 5.17 -0.97 8.39
C GLY A 51 3.80 -0.63 8.97
N TRP A 52 2.90 -0.20 8.12
CA TRP A 52 1.53 0.19 8.48
C TRP A 52 0.53 -0.52 7.61
N TYR A 53 -0.70 -0.70 8.10
CA TYR A 53 -1.76 -1.34 7.34
C TYR A 53 -3.11 -0.68 7.59
N MET A 54 -4.02 -0.92 6.67
CA MET A 54 -5.43 -0.56 6.81
C MET A 54 -6.28 -1.63 6.11
N ASP A 55 -7.53 -1.74 6.54
CA ASP A 55 -8.49 -2.67 5.95
C ASP A 55 -9.49 -1.91 5.10
N VAL A 56 -9.92 -2.51 4.00
CA VAL A 56 -10.94 -1.92 3.14
C VAL A 56 -11.81 -3.00 2.51
N ALA A 57 -13.11 -2.74 2.45
CA ALA A 57 -14.05 -3.50 1.63
C ALA A 57 -14.19 -2.80 0.28
N PHE A 58 -14.05 -3.55 -0.79
CA PHE A 58 -14.12 -3.02 -2.14
C PHE A 58 -14.76 -4.04 -3.08
N GLU A 59 -15.88 -3.66 -3.69
CA GLU A 59 -16.62 -4.50 -4.64
C GLU A 59 -16.90 -5.92 -4.11
N GLY A 60 -17.36 -6.01 -2.86
CA GLY A 60 -17.75 -7.27 -2.25
C GLY A 60 -16.61 -8.13 -1.73
N ALA A 61 -15.39 -7.66 -1.78
CA ALA A 61 -14.21 -8.33 -1.22
C ALA A 61 -13.57 -7.49 -0.12
N ASN A 62 -12.87 -8.14 0.79
CA ASN A 62 -12.11 -7.50 1.84
C ASN A 62 -10.63 -7.56 1.52
N TYR A 63 -9.94 -6.45 1.73
CA TYR A 63 -8.51 -6.32 1.45
C TYR A 63 -7.79 -5.77 2.66
N LEU A 64 -6.52 -6.14 2.79
CA LEU A 64 -5.56 -5.46 3.63
C LEU A 64 -4.60 -4.72 2.72
N ILE A 65 -4.41 -3.42 2.98
CA ILE A 65 -3.45 -2.60 2.25
C ILE A 65 -2.33 -2.22 3.22
N GLY A 66 -1.12 -2.61 2.89
CA GLY A 66 0.07 -2.28 3.66
C GLY A 66 0.89 -1.20 3.00
N GLY A 67 1.58 -0.41 3.81
CA GLY A 67 2.48 0.64 3.35
C GLY A 67 3.78 0.66 4.14
N ALA A 68 4.89 0.86 3.45
CA ALA A 68 6.20 0.98 4.07
C ALA A 68 7.11 1.86 3.22
N CYS A 69 7.93 2.67 3.90
CA CYS A 69 9.05 3.35 3.27
C CYS A 69 10.30 2.49 3.49
N VAL A 70 10.92 2.03 2.39
CA VAL A 70 11.99 1.03 2.47
C VAL A 70 13.39 1.63 2.57
N ASP A 71 13.52 2.94 2.39
CA ASP A 71 14.80 3.65 2.41
C ASP A 71 14.71 5.00 3.17
N ALA A 72 13.94 5.04 4.25
CA ALA A 72 13.68 6.27 5.01
C ALA A 72 14.97 6.96 5.49
N GLU A 73 16.01 6.18 5.76
CA GLU A 73 17.29 6.68 6.26
C GLU A 73 18.29 7.02 5.14
N ALA A 74 17.91 6.79 3.88
CA ALA A 74 18.81 7.07 2.77
C ALA A 74 19.06 8.58 2.64
N ASP A 75 20.33 8.95 2.47
CA ASP A 75 20.70 10.31 2.12
C ASP A 75 20.25 10.60 0.69
N SER A 76 19.28 11.48 0.55
CA SER A 76 18.79 11.91 -0.75
C SER A 76 18.67 13.42 -0.79
N VAL A 77 19.37 14.03 -1.73
CA VAL A 77 19.38 15.48 -1.91
C VAL A 77 18.00 16.01 -2.28
N ASP A 78 17.25 15.23 -3.03
CA ASP A 78 15.91 15.58 -3.53
C ASP A 78 14.78 15.08 -2.62
N GLN A 79 15.07 14.49 -1.48
CA GLN A 79 14.09 13.89 -0.56
C GLN A 79 13.28 12.75 -1.18
N MET A 80 13.72 12.22 -2.31
CA MET A 80 13.05 11.07 -2.93
C MET A 80 13.27 9.81 -2.09
N ARG A 81 12.16 9.09 -1.85
CA ARG A 81 12.18 7.83 -1.11
C ARG A 81 11.43 6.77 -1.89
N THR A 82 11.79 5.52 -1.64
CA THR A 82 11.08 4.37 -2.19
C THR A 82 10.03 3.92 -1.20
N TRP A 83 8.80 3.79 -1.68
CA TRP A 83 7.65 3.35 -0.90
C TRP A 83 7.08 2.08 -1.52
N MET A 84 6.63 1.18 -0.68
CA MET A 84 5.95 -0.03 -1.11
C MET A 84 4.52 -0.05 -0.58
N ILE A 85 3.60 -0.44 -1.46
CA ILE A 85 2.22 -0.72 -1.12
C ILE A 85 1.99 -2.21 -1.38
N GLN A 86 1.47 -2.92 -0.38
CA GLN A 86 1.10 -4.33 -0.52
C GLN A 86 -0.41 -4.46 -0.43
N ILE A 87 -0.99 -5.22 -1.34
CA ILE A 87 -2.43 -5.44 -1.39
C ILE A 87 -2.69 -6.93 -1.24
N HIS A 88 -3.30 -7.30 -0.11
CA HIS A 88 -3.72 -8.67 0.17
C HIS A 88 -5.24 -8.76 0.07
N LYS A 89 -5.73 -9.63 -0.79
CA LYS A 89 -7.16 -9.93 -0.87
C LYS A 89 -7.47 -11.02 0.15
N HIS A 90 -8.37 -10.72 1.07
CA HIS A 90 -8.75 -11.65 2.11
C HIS A 90 -9.54 -12.82 1.52
N ARG A 91 -9.21 -14.04 1.91
CA ARG A 91 -9.84 -15.26 1.43
C ARG A 91 -10.27 -16.11 2.61
N SER A 92 -11.52 -16.59 2.56
CA SER A 92 -11.99 -17.60 3.53
C SER A 92 -11.29 -18.93 3.28
N LEU A 93 -11.39 -19.84 4.26
CA LEU A 93 -10.87 -21.20 4.08
C LEU A 93 -11.52 -21.89 2.87
N ILE A 94 -12.83 -21.69 2.69
CA ILE A 94 -13.55 -22.24 1.54
C ILE A 94 -13.05 -21.66 0.23
N ASP A 95 -12.80 -20.36 0.18
CA ASP A 95 -12.20 -19.70 -1.00
C ASP A 95 -10.86 -20.31 -1.36
N ARG A 96 -10.02 -20.58 -0.36
CA ARG A 96 -8.70 -21.20 -0.57
C ARG A 96 -8.83 -22.62 -1.12
N LEU A 97 -9.76 -23.41 -0.57
CA LEU A 97 -9.98 -24.80 -1.02
C LEU A 97 -10.52 -24.87 -2.44
N LEU A 98 -11.39 -23.92 -2.82
CA LEU A 98 -12.01 -23.89 -4.15
C LEU A 98 -11.27 -23.00 -5.15
N GLY A 99 -10.17 -22.40 -4.76
CA GLY A 99 -9.39 -21.52 -5.63
C GLY A 99 -10.10 -20.21 -5.97
N ARG A 100 -11.05 -19.76 -5.13
CA ARG A 100 -11.82 -18.54 -5.36
C ARG A 100 -11.18 -17.32 -4.71
N ASN A 101 -11.53 -16.14 -5.20
CA ASN A 101 -11.12 -14.84 -4.67
C ASN A 101 -9.61 -14.66 -4.58
N LYS A 102 -8.85 -15.27 -5.49
CA LYS A 102 -7.42 -14.99 -5.62
C LYS A 102 -7.22 -13.58 -6.13
N ILE A 103 -6.21 -12.90 -5.58
CA ILE A 103 -5.80 -11.64 -6.19
C ILE A 103 -5.16 -11.94 -7.55
N GLN A 104 -5.56 -11.20 -8.57
CA GLN A 104 -5.11 -11.37 -9.93
C GLN A 104 -4.30 -10.14 -10.38
N ALA A 105 -3.52 -10.30 -11.45
CA ALA A 105 -2.78 -9.18 -12.02
C ALA A 105 -3.71 -8.05 -12.47
N GLY A 106 -4.94 -8.38 -12.87
CA GLY A 106 -5.98 -7.41 -13.25
C GLY A 106 -6.95 -7.06 -12.13
N ASP A 107 -6.59 -7.26 -10.86
CA ASP A 107 -7.43 -6.92 -9.73
C ASP A 107 -7.87 -5.46 -9.79
N ARG A 108 -9.18 -5.22 -9.61
CA ARG A 108 -9.75 -3.88 -9.80
C ARG A 108 -9.30 -2.87 -8.76
N LEU A 109 -9.12 -3.29 -7.51
CA LEU A 109 -8.59 -2.39 -6.48
C LEU A 109 -7.13 -2.04 -6.76
N ALA A 110 -6.31 -3.03 -7.09
CA ALA A 110 -4.92 -2.80 -7.47
C ALA A 110 -4.81 -1.86 -8.68
N ALA A 111 -5.64 -2.08 -9.70
CA ALA A 111 -5.67 -1.22 -10.89
C ALA A 111 -6.09 0.21 -10.55
N LYS A 112 -7.07 0.38 -9.67
CA LYS A 112 -7.52 1.70 -9.22
C LYS A 112 -6.41 2.45 -8.49
N ILE A 113 -5.70 1.78 -7.61
CA ILE A 113 -4.58 2.38 -6.86
C ILE A 113 -3.45 2.76 -7.81
N VAL A 114 -3.04 1.87 -8.70
CA VAL A 114 -1.97 2.14 -9.67
C VAL A 114 -2.34 3.33 -10.56
N ALA A 115 -3.57 3.37 -11.07
CA ALA A 115 -4.03 4.47 -11.92
C ALA A 115 -4.01 5.80 -11.17
N ALA A 116 -4.46 5.82 -9.90
CA ALA A 116 -4.46 7.03 -9.09
C ALA A 116 -3.03 7.53 -8.83
N LEU A 117 -2.11 6.63 -8.52
CA LEU A 117 -0.71 6.99 -8.30
C LEU A 117 -0.06 7.53 -9.59
N ARG A 118 -0.30 6.88 -10.72
CA ARG A 118 0.25 7.30 -12.01
C ARG A 118 -0.33 8.62 -12.52
N SER A 119 -1.51 8.99 -12.06
CA SER A 119 -2.14 10.26 -12.45
C SER A 119 -1.58 11.47 -11.71
N ASP A 120 -0.84 11.26 -10.64
CA ASP A 120 -0.19 12.32 -9.85
C ASP A 120 1.30 12.37 -10.19
N PRO A 121 1.79 13.48 -10.79
CA PRO A 121 3.20 13.59 -11.18
C PRO A 121 4.19 13.55 -10.02
N ALA A 122 3.73 13.71 -8.78
CA ALA A 122 4.58 13.56 -7.59
C ALA A 122 5.04 12.12 -7.36
N PHE A 123 4.34 11.14 -7.93
CA PHE A 123 4.71 9.72 -7.83
C PHE A 123 5.37 9.28 -9.13
N VAL A 124 6.60 8.80 -9.04
CA VAL A 124 7.38 8.36 -10.19
C VAL A 124 7.77 6.90 -10.07
N GLN A 125 8.07 6.27 -11.20
CA GLN A 125 8.49 4.88 -11.26
C GLN A 125 7.49 3.92 -10.59
N VAL A 126 6.20 4.18 -10.80
CA VAL A 126 5.12 3.36 -10.23
C VAL A 126 5.06 2.04 -10.98
N GLN A 127 5.36 0.95 -10.28
CA GLN A 127 5.37 -0.40 -10.85
C GLN A 127 4.56 -1.34 -9.96
N GLY A 128 3.66 -2.10 -10.58
CA GLY A 128 2.87 -3.10 -9.87
C GLY A 128 3.24 -4.51 -10.31
N THR A 129 3.33 -5.43 -9.36
CA THR A 129 3.68 -6.83 -9.61
C THR A 129 2.79 -7.72 -8.77
N ASN A 130 2.21 -8.74 -9.40
CA ASN A 130 1.45 -9.78 -8.67
C ASN A 130 2.43 -10.87 -8.23
N GLU A 131 2.71 -10.92 -6.94
CA GLU A 131 3.60 -11.91 -6.36
C GLU A 131 2.81 -13.11 -5.88
N ALA A 132 3.19 -14.27 -6.36
CA ALA A 132 2.58 -15.54 -5.98
C ALA A 132 2.98 -15.97 -4.56
#